data_0f8b0e2e6888cb852234bf63510a8730
#
_entry.id   0f8b0e2e6888cb852234bf63510a8730
#
_cell.length_a   1.000
_cell.length_b   1.000
_cell.length_c   1.000
_cell.angle_alpha   90.00
_cell.angle_beta   90.00
_cell.angle_gamma   90.00
#
_symmetry.space_group_name_H-M   'P 1'
#
loop_
_entity.id
_entity.type
_entity.pdbx_description
1 polymer ?
#
loop_
_entity_poly.entity_id
_entity_poly.type
_entity_poly.pdbx_seq_one_letter_code
_entity_poly.pdbx_strand_id
1 'polypeptide(L)'
;MWIADGWKDYEVIDCSDGEKLERWGKYILLRPDPQVLWSTPKKNPNWNKLNGHYHRSNKGGGEWEFFNLPKQWTINYRDLTFNLKPFSFKHTGLFPEQAANWDWFSKIIKESGRKDVKVLNLFAYTGGATCAVAKAGAAVTHVDASKGMVTWAKENAVSSGLADAPIRWIVDDCVKFVEREIRRGNKYDAIIMDPPSYGRGPKGEIWKIEEKIHPFIQLCSKLLSDTPLFFLVNSYTTGLAPAVLTYMISTEVKARYGGHVVSDEIGLPVSDTGLVLPCGAAGRWQE
;
A
#
# COMPACT_ATOMS: atom_id res chain seq x y z
N MET A 1 7.12 15.46 1.15
CA MET A 1 6.10 14.55 0.58
C MET A 1 6.71 13.75 -0.55
N TRP A 2 6.44 12.45 -0.62
CA TRP A 2 6.83 11.59 -1.73
C TRP A 2 5.66 11.43 -2.68
N ILE A 3 5.87 11.73 -3.96
CA ILE A 3 4.82 11.80 -4.97
C ILE A 3 4.92 10.60 -5.90
N ALA A 4 3.80 9.90 -6.11
CA ALA A 4 3.70 8.80 -7.05
C ALA A 4 3.34 9.33 -8.45
N ASP A 5 4.31 9.93 -9.13
CA ASP A 5 4.16 10.60 -10.42
C ASP A 5 4.53 9.73 -11.64
N GLY A 6 4.97 8.50 -11.39
CA GLY A 6 5.40 7.58 -12.45
C GLY A 6 4.26 6.87 -13.21
N TRP A 7 3.00 7.10 -12.87
CA TRP A 7 1.86 6.48 -13.50
C TRP A 7 1.58 6.97 -14.93
N LYS A 8 1.27 6.06 -15.84
CA LYS A 8 0.73 6.38 -17.17
C LYS A 8 -0.73 5.94 -17.29
N ASP A 9 -1.09 4.84 -16.68
CA ASP A 9 -2.43 4.25 -16.75
C ASP A 9 -3.35 4.71 -15.60
N TYR A 10 -2.85 5.51 -14.67
CA TYR A 10 -3.63 6.06 -13.56
C TYR A 10 -3.37 7.57 -13.43
N GLU A 11 -4.40 8.31 -13.00
CA GLU A 11 -4.34 9.76 -12.83
C GLU A 11 -5.43 10.22 -11.85
N VAL A 12 -5.10 11.11 -10.93
CA VAL A 12 -6.10 11.95 -10.28
C VAL A 12 -6.30 13.17 -11.17
N ILE A 13 -7.47 13.26 -11.80
CA ILE A 13 -7.80 14.36 -12.71
C ILE A 13 -8.09 15.63 -11.92
N ASP A 14 -8.99 15.53 -10.94
CA ASP A 14 -9.43 16.64 -10.09
C ASP A 14 -9.95 16.09 -8.74
N CYS A 15 -10.09 16.94 -7.74
CA CYS A 15 -10.68 16.57 -6.46
C CYS A 15 -11.38 17.76 -5.80
N SER A 16 -12.62 17.56 -5.35
CA SER A 16 -13.47 18.57 -4.75
C SER A 16 -14.61 17.96 -3.95
N ASP A 17 -15.11 18.66 -2.93
CA ASP A 17 -16.31 18.29 -2.16
C ASP A 17 -16.29 16.88 -1.59
N GLY A 18 -15.15 16.45 -1.06
CA GLY A 18 -15.01 15.13 -0.46
C GLY A 18 -14.83 13.97 -1.45
N GLU A 19 -14.62 14.28 -2.74
CA GLU A 19 -14.50 13.29 -3.80
C GLU A 19 -13.26 13.52 -4.65
N LYS A 20 -12.75 12.45 -5.26
CA LYS A 20 -11.70 12.47 -6.26
C LYS A 20 -12.17 11.85 -7.56
N LEU A 21 -11.92 12.59 -8.64
CA LEU A 21 -12.15 12.18 -10.01
C LEU A 21 -10.88 11.53 -10.55
N GLU A 22 -10.95 10.27 -10.94
CA GLU A 22 -9.77 9.48 -11.29
C GLU A 22 -9.93 8.81 -12.65
N ARG A 23 -8.82 8.68 -13.37
CA ARG A 23 -8.72 7.83 -14.55
C ARG A 23 -7.97 6.54 -14.19
N TRP A 24 -8.57 5.39 -14.51
CA TRP A 24 -8.04 4.05 -14.30
C TRP A 24 -7.97 3.31 -15.65
N GLY A 25 -6.84 3.40 -16.34
CA GLY A 25 -6.72 3.03 -17.74
C GLY A 25 -7.54 3.96 -18.62
N LYS A 26 -8.59 3.45 -19.23
CA LYS A 26 -9.55 4.25 -20.04
C LYS A 26 -10.85 4.62 -19.29
N TYR A 27 -10.99 4.20 -18.04
CA TYR A 27 -12.22 4.39 -17.26
C TYR A 27 -12.09 5.52 -16.26
N ILE A 28 -13.14 6.32 -16.16
CA ILE A 28 -13.26 7.45 -15.24
C ILE A 28 -14.12 7.03 -14.05
N LEU A 29 -13.55 7.12 -12.86
CA LEU A 29 -14.21 6.79 -11.61
C LEU A 29 -14.30 8.02 -10.71
N LEU A 30 -15.42 8.13 -9.99
CA LEU A 30 -15.62 9.10 -8.92
C LEU A 30 -15.76 8.35 -7.60
N ARG A 31 -14.90 8.68 -6.64
CA ARG A 31 -14.87 8.02 -5.34
C ARG A 31 -14.68 9.00 -4.21
N PRO A 32 -15.29 8.77 -3.03
CA PRO A 32 -15.08 9.64 -1.87
C PRO A 32 -13.64 9.54 -1.36
N ASP A 33 -13.10 10.70 -0.98
CA ASP A 33 -11.80 10.78 -0.31
C ASP A 33 -11.90 11.72 0.90
N PRO A 34 -11.63 11.21 2.13
CA PRO A 34 -11.77 12.01 3.35
C PRO A 34 -10.71 13.12 3.48
N GLN A 35 -9.66 13.09 2.68
CA GLN A 35 -8.65 14.15 2.69
C GLN A 35 -9.11 15.38 1.90
N VAL A 36 -10.08 15.23 1.01
CA VAL A 36 -10.60 16.32 0.18
C VAL A 36 -11.61 17.16 0.99
N LEU A 37 -11.09 18.10 1.77
CA LEU A 37 -11.89 19.01 2.63
C LEU A 37 -12.25 20.33 1.95
N TRP A 38 -11.74 20.54 0.74
CA TRP A 38 -11.94 21.77 -0.04
C TRP A 38 -13.04 21.61 -1.08
N SER A 39 -13.58 22.74 -1.49
CA SER A 39 -14.54 22.86 -2.59
C SER A 39 -13.92 23.75 -3.68
N THR A 40 -13.86 23.25 -4.88
CA THR A 40 -13.35 23.94 -6.06
C THR A 40 -14.34 23.86 -7.22
N PRO A 41 -14.31 24.78 -8.19
CA PRO A 41 -15.16 24.67 -9.38
C PRO A 41 -14.81 23.41 -10.17
N LYS A 42 -15.77 22.50 -10.32
CA LYS A 42 -15.65 21.26 -11.09
C LYS A 42 -15.72 21.53 -12.59
N LYS A 43 -14.66 22.12 -13.16
CA LYS A 43 -14.61 22.56 -14.56
C LYS A 43 -14.28 21.46 -15.55
N ASN A 44 -13.63 20.38 -15.10
CA ASN A 44 -13.25 19.28 -15.97
C ASN A 44 -14.50 18.56 -16.52
N PRO A 45 -14.63 18.36 -17.85
CA PRO A 45 -15.79 17.72 -18.43
C PRO A 45 -15.96 16.25 -18.01
N ASN A 46 -14.92 15.62 -17.49
CA ASN A 46 -14.98 14.24 -17.00
C ASN A 46 -15.82 14.09 -15.72
N TRP A 47 -16.12 15.16 -14.98
CA TRP A 47 -17.10 15.11 -13.89
C TRP A 47 -18.49 14.63 -14.33
N ASN A 48 -18.81 14.79 -15.63
CA ASN A 48 -20.06 14.38 -16.25
C ASN A 48 -19.93 13.17 -17.19
N LYS A 49 -18.76 12.47 -17.20
CA LYS A 49 -18.47 11.36 -18.10
C LYS A 49 -17.91 10.15 -17.32
N LEU A 50 -18.60 9.78 -16.26
CA LEU A 50 -18.18 8.71 -15.37
C LEU A 50 -18.46 7.33 -15.96
N ASN A 51 -17.59 6.36 -15.65
CA ASN A 51 -17.82 4.94 -15.86
C ASN A 51 -18.28 4.23 -14.58
N GLY A 52 -17.96 4.80 -13.42
CA GLY A 52 -18.44 4.33 -12.12
C GLY A 52 -18.36 5.43 -11.06
N HIS A 53 -19.34 5.42 -10.15
CA HIS A 53 -19.39 6.33 -9.01
C HIS A 53 -19.69 5.52 -7.74
N TYR A 54 -18.87 5.69 -6.70
CA TYR A 54 -19.14 5.09 -5.40
C TYR A 54 -19.82 6.11 -4.48
N HIS A 55 -21.07 5.87 -4.16
CA HIS A 55 -21.86 6.70 -3.26
C HIS A 55 -21.68 6.25 -1.81
N ARG A 56 -21.21 7.16 -0.96
CA ARG A 56 -21.04 6.89 0.47
C ARG A 56 -22.39 6.96 1.18
N SER A 57 -22.69 5.97 2.01
CA SER A 57 -23.88 5.97 2.86
C SER A 57 -23.61 6.71 4.18
N ASN A 58 -24.57 7.47 4.66
CA ASN A 58 -24.53 8.13 5.99
C ASN A 58 -24.57 7.13 7.16
N LYS A 59 -24.92 5.87 6.88
CA LYS A 59 -24.95 4.77 7.87
C LYS A 59 -23.69 3.91 7.87
N GLY A 60 -22.65 4.32 7.13
CA GLY A 60 -21.44 3.54 6.88
C GLY A 60 -21.54 2.69 5.63
N GLY A 61 -20.39 2.40 4.99
CA GLY A 61 -20.34 1.72 3.69
C GLY A 61 -20.82 2.61 2.54
N GLY A 62 -21.44 2.02 1.55
CA GLY A 62 -21.95 2.66 0.35
C GLY A 62 -22.14 1.65 -0.78
N GLU A 63 -22.42 2.15 -1.97
CA GLU A 63 -22.69 1.33 -3.15
C GLU A 63 -22.08 1.94 -4.42
N TRP A 64 -21.78 1.08 -5.39
CA TRP A 64 -21.33 1.48 -6.70
C TRP A 64 -22.48 1.68 -7.65
N GLU A 65 -22.48 2.80 -8.34
CA GLU A 65 -23.28 3.04 -9.54
C GLU A 65 -22.38 2.87 -10.77
N PHE A 66 -22.81 2.07 -11.76
CA PHE A 66 -22.01 1.71 -12.92
C PHE A 66 -22.57 2.29 -14.21
N PHE A 67 -21.69 2.95 -15.01
CA PHE A 67 -21.99 3.52 -16.31
C PHE A 67 -20.96 2.95 -17.32
N ASN A 68 -21.21 1.76 -17.84
CA ASN A 68 -20.31 1.05 -18.76
C ASN A 68 -18.90 0.73 -18.17
N LEU A 69 -18.84 0.42 -16.88
CA LEU A 69 -17.63 -0.11 -16.27
C LEU A 69 -17.61 -1.63 -16.41
N PRO A 70 -16.51 -2.26 -16.88
CA PRO A 70 -16.40 -3.71 -16.90
C PRO A 70 -16.30 -4.27 -15.47
N LYS A 71 -16.64 -5.54 -15.32
CA LYS A 71 -16.50 -6.23 -14.03
C LYS A 71 -15.03 -6.32 -13.56
N GLN A 72 -14.11 -6.32 -14.50
CA GLN A 72 -12.66 -6.40 -14.25
C GLN A 72 -11.90 -5.77 -15.42
N TRP A 73 -10.80 -5.10 -15.14
CA TRP A 73 -9.84 -4.59 -16.13
C TRP A 73 -8.43 -4.56 -15.55
N THR A 74 -7.44 -4.16 -16.33
CA THR A 74 -6.05 -4.05 -15.89
C THR A 74 -5.50 -2.66 -16.11
N ILE A 75 -4.53 -2.27 -15.27
CA ILE A 75 -3.65 -1.13 -15.48
C ILE A 75 -2.20 -1.56 -15.25
N ASN A 76 -1.27 -0.80 -15.81
CA ASN A 76 0.15 -1.05 -15.67
C ASN A 76 0.84 0.05 -14.89
N TYR A 77 1.80 -0.37 -14.07
CA TYR A 77 2.81 0.52 -13.52
C TYR A 77 4.19 -0.02 -13.90
N ARG A 78 4.89 0.70 -14.80
CA ARG A 78 6.14 0.17 -15.39
C ARG A 78 5.92 -1.24 -15.95
N ASP A 79 6.68 -2.24 -15.48
CA ASP A 79 6.61 -3.64 -15.90
C ASP A 79 5.65 -4.50 -15.05
N LEU A 80 4.80 -3.87 -14.23
CA LEU A 80 3.81 -4.54 -13.40
C LEU A 80 2.42 -4.36 -13.98
N THR A 81 1.60 -5.41 -13.94
CA THR A 81 0.21 -5.40 -14.38
C THR A 81 -0.69 -5.76 -13.21
N PHE A 82 -1.67 -4.90 -12.94
CA PHE A 82 -2.62 -5.08 -11.83
C PHE A 82 -4.03 -5.30 -12.34
N ASN A 83 -4.67 -6.35 -11.85
CA ASN A 83 -6.07 -6.64 -12.07
C ASN A 83 -6.92 -5.79 -11.13
N LEU A 84 -7.89 -5.10 -11.67
CA LEU A 84 -8.78 -4.20 -10.95
C LEU A 84 -10.22 -4.66 -11.09
N LYS A 85 -10.99 -4.49 -10.02
CA LYS A 85 -12.44 -4.66 -10.01
C LYS A 85 -13.05 -3.83 -8.89
N PRO A 86 -14.22 -3.22 -9.07
CA PRO A 86 -14.96 -2.66 -7.97
C PRO A 86 -15.33 -3.78 -7.01
N PHE A 87 -15.13 -3.56 -5.73
CA PHE A 87 -15.56 -4.52 -4.72
C PHE A 87 -16.02 -3.78 -3.45
N SER A 88 -16.28 -4.51 -2.39
CA SER A 88 -16.76 -3.95 -1.13
C SER A 88 -16.13 -2.61 -0.79
N PHE A 89 -16.93 -1.63 -0.43
CA PHE A 89 -16.52 -0.24 -0.22
C PHE A 89 -16.05 0.43 -1.53
N LYS A 90 -15.37 1.55 -1.41
CA LYS A 90 -14.86 2.38 -2.52
C LYS A 90 -13.62 1.82 -3.23
N HIS A 91 -13.16 0.62 -2.87
CA HIS A 91 -11.87 0.10 -3.34
C HIS A 91 -11.96 -0.56 -4.72
N THR A 92 -10.86 -0.51 -5.45
CA THR A 92 -10.68 -1.09 -6.79
C THR A 92 -9.62 -2.19 -6.82
N GLY A 93 -8.94 -2.42 -5.69
CA GLY A 93 -7.89 -3.41 -5.55
C GLY A 93 -6.46 -2.86 -5.61
N LEU A 94 -6.28 -1.55 -5.69
CA LEU A 94 -4.95 -0.95 -5.72
C LEU A 94 -4.94 0.42 -5.03
N PHE A 95 -3.80 0.76 -4.44
CA PHE A 95 -3.47 2.06 -3.86
C PHE A 95 -2.32 2.68 -4.68
N PRO A 96 -2.63 3.52 -5.68
CA PRO A 96 -1.63 4.04 -6.62
C PRO A 96 -0.53 4.88 -5.98
N GLU A 97 -0.83 5.58 -4.91
CA GLU A 97 0.14 6.38 -4.15
C GLU A 97 1.30 5.55 -3.59
N GLN A 98 1.08 4.26 -3.38
CA GLN A 98 2.13 3.35 -2.91
C GLN A 98 3.27 3.13 -3.93
N ALA A 99 3.07 3.52 -5.18
CA ALA A 99 4.12 3.46 -6.19
C ALA A 99 5.37 4.26 -5.81
N ALA A 100 5.22 5.35 -5.04
CA ALA A 100 6.36 6.09 -4.48
C ALA A 100 7.22 5.24 -3.53
N ASN A 101 6.60 4.32 -2.79
CA ASN A 101 7.30 3.36 -1.95
C ASN A 101 7.88 2.20 -2.78
N TRP A 102 7.13 1.72 -3.80
CA TRP A 102 7.62 0.64 -4.67
C TRP A 102 8.92 1.05 -5.39
N ASP A 103 9.00 2.26 -5.89
CA ASP A 103 10.19 2.79 -6.55
C ASP A 103 11.36 2.90 -5.58
N TRP A 104 11.12 3.41 -4.37
CA TRP A 104 12.13 3.58 -3.34
C TRP A 104 12.76 2.24 -2.94
N PHE A 105 11.98 1.26 -2.49
CA PHE A 105 12.56 0.00 -2.04
C PHE A 105 13.08 -0.87 -3.20
N SER A 106 12.49 -0.78 -4.40
CA SER A 106 13.01 -1.49 -5.57
C SER A 106 14.39 -1.00 -5.96
N LYS A 107 14.64 0.30 -5.81
CA LYS A 107 15.96 0.89 -6.01
C LYS A 107 16.95 0.33 -4.99
N ILE A 108 16.63 0.31 -3.70
CA ILE A 108 17.49 -0.23 -2.64
C ILE A 108 17.84 -1.70 -2.91
N ILE A 109 16.84 -2.54 -3.23
CA ILE A 109 17.06 -3.95 -3.53
C ILE A 109 18.05 -4.12 -4.69
N LYS A 110 17.87 -3.40 -5.79
CA LYS A 110 18.75 -3.48 -6.97
C LYS A 110 20.16 -2.96 -6.69
N GLU A 111 20.26 -1.82 -6.00
CA GLU A 111 21.56 -1.19 -5.68
C GLU A 111 22.38 -1.96 -4.63
N SER A 112 21.72 -2.78 -3.80
CA SER A 112 22.42 -3.65 -2.84
C SER A 112 23.34 -4.67 -3.51
N GLY A 113 23.11 -5.01 -4.78
CA GLY A 113 23.82 -6.05 -5.52
C GLY A 113 23.64 -7.47 -4.97
N ARG A 114 22.84 -7.66 -3.91
CA ARG A 114 22.59 -8.95 -3.27
C ARG A 114 21.60 -9.78 -4.08
N LYS A 115 21.83 -11.09 -4.15
CA LYS A 115 20.95 -12.04 -4.87
C LYS A 115 20.01 -12.81 -3.98
N ASP A 116 20.20 -12.74 -2.67
CA ASP A 116 19.52 -13.55 -1.65
C ASP A 116 18.63 -12.71 -0.72
N VAL A 117 18.25 -11.51 -1.15
CA VAL A 117 17.41 -10.59 -0.36
C VAL A 117 16.05 -11.23 -0.06
N LYS A 118 15.68 -11.24 1.22
CA LYS A 118 14.40 -11.74 1.72
C LYS A 118 13.60 -10.60 2.32
N VAL A 119 12.40 -10.36 1.77
CA VAL A 119 11.50 -9.30 2.22
C VAL A 119 10.25 -9.91 2.83
N LEU A 120 9.83 -9.40 3.99
CA LEU A 120 8.55 -9.71 4.62
C LEU A 120 7.57 -8.57 4.34
N ASN A 121 6.45 -8.87 3.68
CA ASN A 121 5.36 -7.93 3.42
C ASN A 121 4.13 -8.32 4.24
N LEU A 122 3.75 -7.48 5.20
CA LEU A 122 2.68 -7.67 6.17
C LEU A 122 1.50 -6.75 5.85
N PHE A 123 0.28 -7.24 6.06
CA PHE A 123 -0.96 -6.60 5.61
C PHE A 123 -0.90 -6.35 4.09
N ALA A 124 -0.48 -7.38 3.37
CA ALA A 124 0.06 -7.24 2.02
C ALA A 124 -1.02 -7.05 0.95
N TYR A 125 -2.31 -7.12 1.31
CA TYR A 125 -3.48 -6.82 0.48
C TYR A 125 -3.43 -7.57 -0.87
N THR A 126 -3.65 -6.88 -1.98
CA THR A 126 -3.61 -7.42 -3.34
C THR A 126 -2.21 -7.51 -3.95
N GLY A 127 -1.17 -7.31 -3.14
CA GLY A 127 0.20 -7.61 -3.49
C GLY A 127 0.93 -6.59 -4.36
N GLY A 128 0.53 -5.32 -4.38
CA GLY A 128 1.27 -4.29 -5.13
C GLY A 128 2.75 -4.23 -4.74
N ALA A 129 3.03 -4.09 -3.44
CA ALA A 129 4.40 -4.10 -2.93
C ALA A 129 5.09 -5.47 -3.14
N THR A 130 4.37 -6.58 -3.01
CA THR A 130 4.88 -7.94 -3.27
C THR A 130 5.39 -8.09 -4.70
N CYS A 131 4.59 -7.65 -5.68
CA CYS A 131 4.98 -7.68 -7.09
C CYS A 131 6.20 -6.79 -7.36
N ALA A 132 6.25 -5.60 -6.77
CA ALA A 132 7.39 -4.69 -6.92
C ALA A 132 8.68 -5.26 -6.32
N VAL A 133 8.62 -5.87 -5.13
CA VAL A 133 9.76 -6.57 -4.49
C VAL A 133 10.26 -7.72 -5.36
N ALA A 134 9.36 -8.59 -5.81
CA ALA A 134 9.72 -9.74 -6.65
C ALA A 134 10.31 -9.30 -8.00
N LYS A 135 9.76 -8.24 -8.60
CA LYS A 135 10.30 -7.66 -9.85
C LYS A 135 11.69 -7.03 -9.66
N ALA A 136 11.98 -6.54 -8.46
CA ALA A 136 13.31 -6.05 -8.10
C ALA A 136 14.34 -7.16 -7.88
N GLY A 137 13.93 -8.44 -7.85
CA GLY A 137 14.80 -9.62 -7.77
C GLY A 137 14.92 -10.23 -6.36
N ALA A 138 14.11 -9.80 -5.39
CA ALA A 138 14.12 -10.36 -4.04
C ALA A 138 13.07 -11.45 -3.85
N ALA A 139 13.33 -12.38 -2.93
CA ALA A 139 12.32 -13.29 -2.42
C ALA A 139 11.39 -12.54 -1.45
N VAL A 140 10.09 -12.81 -1.52
CA VAL A 140 9.12 -12.14 -0.67
C VAL A 140 8.17 -13.11 0.03
N THR A 141 7.94 -12.90 1.31
CA THR A 141 6.87 -13.55 2.07
C THR A 141 5.71 -12.58 2.18
N HIS A 142 4.62 -12.89 1.48
CA HIS A 142 3.38 -12.12 1.45
C HIS A 142 2.43 -12.65 2.51
N VAL A 143 2.02 -11.82 3.46
CA VAL A 143 1.13 -12.18 4.56
C VAL A 143 -0.08 -11.27 4.59
N ASP A 144 -1.26 -11.85 4.48
CA ASP A 144 -2.54 -11.16 4.65
C ASP A 144 -3.57 -12.11 5.28
N ALA A 145 -4.44 -11.59 6.13
CA ALA A 145 -5.46 -12.39 6.80
C ALA A 145 -6.61 -12.80 5.88
N SER A 146 -6.79 -12.11 4.75
CA SER A 146 -7.87 -12.37 3.80
C SER A 146 -7.41 -13.32 2.69
N LYS A 147 -7.98 -14.52 2.66
CA LYS A 147 -7.76 -15.48 1.57
C LYS A 147 -8.08 -14.88 0.18
N GLY A 148 -9.13 -14.08 0.09
CA GLY A 148 -9.51 -13.40 -1.16
C GLY A 148 -8.44 -12.42 -1.65
N MET A 149 -7.85 -11.65 -0.74
CA MET A 149 -6.76 -10.72 -1.08
C MET A 149 -5.50 -11.46 -1.52
N VAL A 150 -5.12 -12.54 -0.81
CA VAL A 150 -3.97 -13.38 -1.21
C VAL A 150 -4.19 -14.04 -2.57
N THR A 151 -5.41 -14.47 -2.89
CA THR A 151 -5.75 -14.99 -4.22
C THR A 151 -5.58 -13.92 -5.29
N TRP A 152 -6.11 -12.72 -5.05
CA TRP A 152 -5.96 -11.59 -5.97
C TRP A 152 -4.50 -11.17 -6.14
N ALA A 153 -3.71 -11.20 -5.07
CA ALA A 153 -2.27 -10.93 -5.14
C ALA A 153 -1.53 -11.94 -6.04
N LYS A 154 -1.91 -13.22 -5.98
CA LYS A 154 -1.38 -14.24 -6.91
C LYS A 154 -1.74 -13.95 -8.37
N GLU A 155 -2.98 -13.53 -8.63
CA GLU A 155 -3.42 -13.11 -9.97
C GLU A 155 -2.60 -11.93 -10.47
N ASN A 156 -2.33 -10.93 -9.62
CA ASN A 156 -1.46 -9.80 -9.96
C ASN A 156 -0.02 -10.22 -10.25
N ALA A 157 0.53 -11.16 -9.49
CA ALA A 157 1.86 -11.71 -9.75
C ALA A 157 1.92 -12.44 -11.10
N VAL A 158 0.92 -13.26 -11.41
CA VAL A 158 0.83 -13.94 -12.72
C VAL A 158 0.72 -12.92 -13.85
N SER A 159 -0.16 -11.93 -13.75
CA SER A 159 -0.33 -10.88 -14.76
C SER A 159 0.93 -10.02 -14.95
N SER A 160 1.76 -9.90 -13.93
CA SER A 160 3.05 -9.19 -13.95
C SER A 160 4.23 -10.06 -14.44
N GLY A 161 3.97 -11.29 -14.88
CA GLY A 161 5.03 -12.22 -15.32
C GLY A 161 5.89 -12.76 -14.18
N LEU A 162 5.32 -12.87 -12.97
CA LEU A 162 6.00 -13.30 -11.75
C LEU A 162 5.47 -14.64 -11.20
N ALA A 163 4.88 -15.47 -12.08
CA ALA A 163 4.31 -16.76 -11.66
C ALA A 163 5.34 -17.69 -10.99
N ASP A 164 6.58 -17.66 -11.46
CA ASP A 164 7.69 -18.48 -10.96
C ASP A 164 8.63 -17.72 -10.00
N ALA A 165 8.28 -16.49 -9.62
CA ALA A 165 9.07 -15.71 -8.68
C ALA A 165 9.03 -16.34 -7.26
N PRO A 166 10.09 -16.20 -6.46
CA PRO A 166 10.18 -16.78 -5.13
C PRO A 166 9.27 -16.05 -4.14
N ILE A 167 7.96 -16.21 -4.29
CA ILE A 167 6.93 -15.60 -3.44
C ILE A 167 6.28 -16.67 -2.56
N ARG A 168 6.40 -16.50 -1.25
CA ARG A 168 5.72 -17.34 -0.26
C ARG A 168 4.39 -16.69 0.13
N TRP A 169 3.28 -17.31 -0.24
CA TRP A 169 1.92 -16.83 0.01
C TRP A 169 1.36 -17.36 1.32
N ILE A 170 0.98 -16.47 2.23
CA ILE A 170 0.50 -16.82 3.56
C ILE A 170 -0.85 -16.15 3.84
N VAL A 171 -1.84 -16.94 4.17
CA VAL A 171 -3.14 -16.48 4.70
C VAL A 171 -3.10 -16.63 6.21
N ASP A 172 -2.86 -15.54 6.94
CA ASP A 172 -2.72 -15.57 8.40
C ASP A 172 -2.82 -14.18 9.03
N ASP A 173 -3.08 -14.15 10.32
CA ASP A 173 -2.91 -12.96 11.15
C ASP A 173 -1.43 -12.56 11.21
N CYS A 174 -1.13 -11.27 10.92
CA CYS A 174 0.23 -10.79 10.82
C CYS A 174 1.01 -10.89 12.13
N VAL A 175 0.38 -10.61 13.27
CA VAL A 175 1.04 -10.69 14.59
C VAL A 175 1.41 -12.12 14.91
N LYS A 176 0.46 -13.05 14.76
CA LYS A 176 0.70 -14.49 14.98
C LYS A 176 1.75 -15.06 14.04
N PHE A 177 1.76 -14.60 12.79
CA PHE A 177 2.77 -14.99 11.81
C PHE A 177 4.17 -14.56 12.28
N VAL A 178 4.33 -13.28 12.64
CA VAL A 178 5.61 -12.72 13.11
C VAL A 178 6.11 -13.45 14.35
N GLU A 179 5.26 -13.70 15.33
CA GLU A 179 5.61 -14.48 16.53
C GLU A 179 6.10 -15.89 16.20
N ARG A 180 5.49 -16.55 15.22
CA ARG A 180 5.95 -17.88 14.78
C ARG A 180 7.29 -17.83 14.05
N GLU A 181 7.51 -16.84 13.21
CA GLU A 181 8.79 -16.66 12.51
C GLU A 181 9.93 -16.37 13.49
N ILE A 182 9.68 -15.61 14.56
CA ILE A 182 10.65 -15.39 15.65
C ILE A 182 11.00 -16.72 16.33
N ARG A 183 9.99 -17.54 16.71
CA ARG A 183 10.24 -18.85 17.34
C ARG A 183 11.01 -19.82 16.44
N ARG A 184 10.85 -19.68 15.11
CA ARG A 184 11.57 -20.48 14.09
C ARG A 184 12.99 -19.97 13.81
N GLY A 185 13.36 -18.81 14.34
CA GLY A 185 14.64 -18.17 14.06
C GLY A 185 14.79 -17.63 12.64
N ASN A 186 13.67 -17.45 11.92
CA ASN A 186 13.71 -16.89 10.57
C ASN A 186 14.07 -15.41 10.59
N LYS A 187 14.80 -14.97 9.55
CA LYS A 187 15.25 -13.58 9.40
C LYS A 187 14.94 -13.05 8.01
N TYR A 188 14.76 -11.73 7.92
CA TYR A 188 14.45 -10.99 6.72
C TYR A 188 15.37 -9.78 6.58
N ASP A 189 15.74 -9.45 5.36
CA ASP A 189 16.61 -8.30 5.07
C ASP A 189 15.80 -7.01 4.99
N ALA A 190 14.51 -7.10 4.80
CA ALA A 190 13.62 -5.95 4.82
C ALA A 190 12.21 -6.33 5.26
N ILE A 191 11.50 -5.36 5.82
CA ILE A 191 10.10 -5.52 6.24
C ILE A 191 9.28 -4.35 5.72
N ILE A 192 8.13 -4.66 5.16
CA ILE A 192 7.09 -3.72 4.71
C ILE A 192 5.83 -4.02 5.51
N MET A 193 5.18 -2.98 6.05
CA MET A 193 3.88 -3.13 6.68
C MET A 193 2.95 -1.98 6.32
N ASP A 194 1.70 -2.33 6.04
CA ASP A 194 0.62 -1.38 5.75
C ASP A 194 -0.62 -1.69 6.61
N PRO A 195 -0.50 -1.52 7.94
CA PRO A 195 -1.55 -1.90 8.87
C PRO A 195 -2.79 -1.00 8.71
N PRO A 196 -4.00 -1.59 8.79
CA PRO A 196 -5.23 -0.78 8.78
C PRO A 196 -5.34 0.07 10.05
N SER A 197 -6.07 1.18 9.98
CA SER A 197 -6.38 1.98 11.18
C SER A 197 -7.18 1.16 12.20
N TYR A 198 -8.12 0.34 11.71
CA TYR A 198 -8.92 -0.58 12.50
C TYR A 198 -9.14 -1.89 11.74
N GLY A 199 -9.11 -3.01 12.43
CA GLY A 199 -9.39 -4.32 11.85
C GLY A 199 -9.91 -5.31 12.88
N ARG A 200 -10.57 -6.36 12.38
CA ARG A 200 -10.97 -7.53 13.17
C ARG A 200 -10.35 -8.78 12.56
N GLY A 201 -9.63 -9.52 13.37
CA GLY A 201 -9.12 -10.83 13.01
C GLY A 201 -10.23 -11.89 12.94
N PRO A 202 -9.96 -13.04 12.31
CA PRO A 202 -10.94 -14.11 12.08
C PRO A 202 -11.49 -14.75 13.37
N LYS A 203 -10.82 -14.55 14.50
CA LYS A 203 -11.24 -15.04 15.82
C LYS A 203 -11.73 -13.93 16.76
N GLY A 204 -12.06 -12.72 16.20
CA GLY A 204 -12.55 -11.59 16.96
C GLY A 204 -11.45 -10.70 17.56
N GLU A 205 -10.17 -10.94 17.23
CA GLU A 205 -9.08 -10.06 17.64
C GLU A 205 -9.33 -8.65 17.11
N ILE A 206 -9.10 -7.65 17.96
CA ILE A 206 -9.24 -6.24 17.57
C ILE A 206 -7.85 -5.65 17.34
N TRP A 207 -7.65 -5.10 16.15
CA TRP A 207 -6.54 -4.24 15.80
C TRP A 207 -6.99 -2.79 15.82
N LYS A 208 -6.32 -1.96 16.62
CA LYS A 208 -6.38 -0.50 16.56
C LYS A 208 -4.96 0.01 16.46
N ILE A 209 -4.69 0.80 15.43
CA ILE A 209 -3.31 1.20 15.11
C ILE A 209 -2.65 1.95 16.28
N GLU A 210 -3.37 2.85 16.94
CA GLU A 210 -2.86 3.68 18.03
C GLU A 210 -2.38 2.85 19.23
N GLU A 211 -2.98 1.66 19.43
CA GLU A 211 -2.65 0.76 20.54
C GLU A 211 -1.61 -0.29 20.13
N LYS A 212 -1.53 -0.65 18.85
CA LYS A 212 -0.84 -1.85 18.39
C LYS A 212 0.41 -1.59 17.55
N ILE A 213 0.53 -0.41 16.92
CA ILE A 213 1.59 -0.18 15.92
C ILE A 213 3.00 -0.22 16.54
N HIS A 214 3.23 0.46 17.68
CA HIS A 214 4.56 0.48 18.28
C HIS A 214 4.99 -0.90 18.81
N PRO A 215 4.17 -1.64 19.59
CA PRO A 215 4.50 -3.02 19.95
C PRO A 215 4.74 -3.94 18.75
N PHE A 216 4.02 -3.71 17.64
CA PHE A 216 4.20 -4.50 16.43
C PHE A 216 5.51 -4.18 15.69
N ILE A 217 5.89 -2.90 15.59
CA ILE A 217 7.21 -2.50 15.07
C ILE A 217 8.31 -3.15 15.91
N GLN A 218 8.20 -3.10 17.24
CA GLN A 218 9.15 -3.73 18.15
C GLN A 218 9.23 -5.25 17.94
N LEU A 219 8.10 -5.91 17.71
CA LEU A 219 8.07 -7.33 17.43
C LEU A 219 8.74 -7.64 16.08
N CYS A 220 8.40 -6.89 15.04
CA CYS A 220 8.93 -7.06 13.69
C CYS A 220 10.45 -6.78 13.62
N SER A 221 10.97 -5.82 14.39
CA SER A 221 12.41 -5.51 14.40
C SER A 221 13.28 -6.72 14.79
N LYS A 222 12.71 -7.67 15.56
CA LYS A 222 13.39 -8.93 15.94
C LYS A 222 13.59 -9.88 14.76
N LEU A 223 12.83 -9.71 13.67
CA LEU A 223 12.94 -10.52 12.46
C LEU A 223 13.97 -9.97 11.45
N LEU A 224 14.50 -8.77 11.66
CA LEU A 224 15.54 -8.24 10.78
C LEU A 224 16.83 -9.10 10.89
N SER A 225 17.48 -9.30 9.74
CA SER A 225 18.79 -9.94 9.63
C SER A 225 19.87 -9.07 10.28
N ASP A 226 21.10 -9.56 10.31
CA ASP A 226 22.24 -8.79 10.85
C ASP A 226 22.67 -7.65 9.91
N THR A 227 22.29 -7.73 8.63
CA THR A 227 22.56 -6.73 7.60
C THR A 227 21.27 -6.36 6.86
N PRO A 228 20.31 -5.73 7.54
CA PRO A 228 19.03 -5.39 6.92
C PRO A 228 19.18 -4.23 5.95
N LEU A 229 18.35 -4.18 4.93
CA LEU A 229 18.38 -3.15 3.89
C LEU A 229 17.41 -1.99 4.17
N PHE A 230 16.16 -2.32 4.52
CA PHE A 230 15.15 -1.30 4.79
C PHE A 230 14.02 -1.80 5.69
N PHE A 231 13.31 -0.83 6.27
CA PHE A 231 12.09 -1.04 7.05
C PHE A 231 11.08 0.04 6.66
N LEU A 232 9.87 -0.36 6.25
CA LEU A 232 8.81 0.53 5.78
C LEU A 232 7.54 0.33 6.59
N VAL A 233 7.00 1.42 7.12
CA VAL A 233 5.70 1.46 7.80
C VAL A 233 4.81 2.48 7.12
N ASN A 234 3.65 2.06 6.63
CA ASN A 234 2.62 2.94 6.08
C ASN A 234 1.54 3.25 7.12
N SER A 235 0.90 4.39 6.99
CA SER A 235 -0.26 4.78 7.77
C SER A 235 -1.22 5.65 6.97
N TYR A 236 -2.49 5.29 7.02
CA TYR A 236 -3.61 6.08 6.48
C TYR A 236 -4.50 6.63 7.60
N THR A 237 -4.00 6.62 8.82
CA THR A 237 -4.75 7.02 10.00
C THR A 237 -4.66 8.54 10.21
N THR A 238 -5.81 9.19 10.17
CA THR A 238 -5.90 10.62 10.52
C THR A 238 -5.43 10.84 11.97
N GLY A 239 -4.55 11.83 12.17
CA GLY A 239 -3.98 12.14 13.48
C GLY A 239 -2.66 11.41 13.80
N LEU A 240 -2.24 10.44 13.01
CA LEU A 240 -0.92 9.84 13.13
C LEU A 240 0.06 10.59 12.20
N ALA A 241 0.69 11.64 12.70
CA ALA A 241 1.63 12.44 11.94
C ALA A 241 2.86 11.62 11.51
N PRO A 242 3.48 11.91 10.34
CA PRO A 242 4.69 11.20 9.89
C PRO A 242 5.81 11.17 10.92
N ALA A 243 6.02 12.26 11.67
CA ALA A 243 7.04 12.34 12.71
C ALA A 243 6.87 11.27 13.82
N VAL A 244 5.64 10.81 14.08
CA VAL A 244 5.38 9.73 15.04
C VAL A 244 5.97 8.41 14.53
N LEU A 245 5.86 8.14 13.22
CA LEU A 245 6.50 6.98 12.60
C LEU A 245 8.02 7.07 12.72
N THR A 246 8.61 8.25 12.48
CA THR A 246 10.04 8.47 12.67
C THR A 246 10.48 8.11 14.08
N TYR A 247 9.74 8.55 15.11
CA TYR A 247 10.08 8.27 16.50
C TYR A 247 10.07 6.76 16.77
N MET A 248 8.99 6.06 16.42
CA MET A 248 8.84 4.62 16.67
C MET A 248 9.90 3.78 15.93
N ILE A 249 10.17 4.08 14.66
CA ILE A 249 11.18 3.36 13.89
C ILE A 249 12.58 3.67 14.40
N SER A 250 12.83 4.89 14.87
CA SER A 250 14.13 5.27 15.43
C SER A 250 14.44 4.52 16.72
N THR A 251 13.45 4.36 17.62
CA THR A 251 13.65 3.65 18.88
C THR A 251 13.84 2.14 18.71
N GLU A 252 13.19 1.52 17.73
CA GLU A 252 13.16 0.06 17.58
C GLU A 252 14.13 -0.47 16.52
N VAL A 253 14.37 0.28 15.44
CA VAL A 253 15.20 -0.15 14.30
C VAL A 253 16.52 0.60 14.25
N LYS A 254 16.48 1.95 14.15
CA LYS A 254 17.71 2.75 14.05
C LYS A 254 18.60 2.60 15.29
N ALA A 255 18.03 2.53 16.49
CA ALA A 255 18.79 2.35 17.71
C ALA A 255 19.63 1.05 17.71
N ARG A 256 19.19 0.04 16.97
CA ARG A 256 19.87 -1.27 16.87
C ARG A 256 20.83 -1.36 15.68
N TYR A 257 20.44 -0.83 14.54
CA TYR A 257 21.15 -1.04 13.27
C TYR A 257 21.83 0.21 12.72
N GLY A 258 21.67 1.37 13.37
CA GLY A 258 22.13 2.64 12.79
C GLY A 258 21.26 3.10 11.62
N GLY A 259 21.90 3.63 10.57
CA GLY A 259 21.19 4.06 9.36
C GLY A 259 20.34 5.32 9.53
N HIS A 260 19.42 5.55 8.61
CA HIS A 260 18.62 6.75 8.52
C HIS A 260 17.11 6.46 8.55
N VAL A 261 16.35 7.26 9.32
CA VAL A 261 14.88 7.24 9.29
C VAL A 261 14.39 8.56 8.75
N VAL A 262 13.51 8.48 7.75
CA VAL A 262 12.77 9.64 7.23
C VAL A 262 11.31 9.24 7.12
N SER A 263 10.42 10.08 7.62
CA SER A 263 8.98 9.90 7.44
C SER A 263 8.38 11.14 6.82
N ASP A 264 7.49 10.93 5.87
CA ASP A 264 6.81 12.01 5.17
C ASP A 264 5.45 11.52 4.66
N GLU A 265 4.64 12.43 4.18
CA GLU A 265 3.40 12.12 3.48
C GLU A 265 3.69 11.50 2.11
N ILE A 266 2.77 10.66 1.64
CA ILE A 266 2.72 10.17 0.27
C ILE A 266 1.52 10.79 -0.44
N GLY A 267 1.66 11.10 -1.72
CA GLY A 267 0.60 11.78 -2.46
C GLY A 267 0.58 11.46 -3.95
N LEU A 268 -0.50 11.92 -4.56
CA LEU A 268 -0.77 11.77 -5.99
C LEU A 268 -0.86 13.15 -6.64
N PRO A 269 -0.23 13.36 -7.79
CA PRO A 269 -0.39 14.61 -8.53
C PRO A 269 -1.82 14.74 -9.04
N VAL A 270 -2.39 15.95 -8.99
CA VAL A 270 -3.71 16.30 -9.51
C VAL A 270 -3.52 17.08 -10.80
N SER A 271 -3.96 16.54 -11.93
CA SER A 271 -3.64 17.06 -13.25
C SER A 271 -4.23 18.44 -13.53
N ASP A 272 -5.47 18.68 -13.11
CA ASP A 272 -6.17 19.96 -13.38
C ASP A 272 -5.60 21.14 -12.59
N THR A 273 -5.04 20.88 -11.41
CA THR A 273 -4.58 21.94 -10.52
C THR A 273 -3.06 22.05 -10.44
N GLY A 274 -2.33 20.99 -10.80
CA GLY A 274 -0.90 20.87 -10.57
C GLY A 274 -0.51 20.75 -9.09
N LEU A 275 -1.49 20.61 -8.19
CA LEU A 275 -1.29 20.34 -6.76
C LEU A 275 -1.13 18.84 -6.50
N VAL A 276 -0.93 18.48 -5.25
CA VAL A 276 -0.79 17.08 -4.83
C VAL A 276 -1.91 16.74 -3.84
N LEU A 277 -2.64 15.66 -4.11
CA LEU A 277 -3.59 15.08 -3.16
C LEU A 277 -2.78 14.28 -2.11
N PRO A 278 -2.78 14.67 -0.83
CA PRO A 278 -2.18 13.87 0.22
C PRO A 278 -3.02 12.61 0.45
N CYS A 279 -2.36 11.43 0.52
CA CYS A 279 -3.07 10.15 0.61
C CYS A 279 -2.84 9.45 1.94
N GLY A 280 -1.64 9.56 2.49
CA GLY A 280 -1.24 8.92 3.73
C GLY A 280 0.20 9.28 4.08
N ALA A 281 0.78 8.56 5.01
CA ALA A 281 2.15 8.74 5.46
C ALA A 281 2.96 7.45 5.35
N ALA A 282 4.26 7.55 5.20
CA ALA A 282 5.19 6.44 5.29
C ALA A 282 6.39 6.81 6.16
N GLY A 283 6.84 5.86 6.97
CA GLY A 283 8.11 5.91 7.68
C GLY A 283 9.08 4.95 7.01
N ARG A 284 10.23 5.44 6.56
CA ARG A 284 11.27 4.70 5.85
C ARG A 284 12.56 4.71 6.64
N TRP A 285 13.03 3.54 6.99
CA TRP A 285 14.38 3.34 7.47
C TRP A 285 15.20 2.62 6.39
N GLN A 286 16.44 3.01 6.23
CA GLN A 286 17.45 2.31 5.43
C GLN A 286 18.82 2.39 6.10
N GLU A 287 19.65 1.41 5.84
CA GLU A 287 21.06 1.39 6.29
C GLU A 287 21.85 2.57 5.72
#